data_b6a0ab53490f5ab325d9932f6d32e148
#
_entry.id   b6a0ab53490f5ab325d9932f6d32e148
#
_cell.length_a   1.000
_cell.length_b   1.000
_cell.length_c   1.000
_cell.angle_alpha   90.00
_cell.angle_beta   90.00
_cell.angle_gamma   90.00
#
_symmetry.space_group_name_H-M   'P 1'
#
loop_
_entity.id
_entity.type
_entity.pdbx_description
1 polymer ?
#
loop_
_entity_poly.entity_id
_entity_poly.type
_entity_poly.pdbx_seq_one_letter_code
_entity_poly.pdbx_strand_id
1 'polypeptide(L)'
;MEIKIKLNNMKYRYDVYQMFNIYFPLDEIKFLDDGDYIVNILDGKIEFKYGEYYNESKILENIKEDIKKLVFSSLKELTKEEYPWGILVGIRPSKIALKYLEEGKTEEEIIKIFEIKHLASKKKAKLCIEIAKTEEKFVNKESNSIAIYIGMAFCPTRCFYCSFAANTIVGNKKLVNPYLQALIKEISAMKKYVNDRKLNIESVYFGGGTPTAVNNEEFEAVMKEVYEAFVKDKNLKEFTVECGRPDSITSEKLQTMKTYDVTRISINPQTMNDDTLKMIGRGHNSNEVIEKFNLARSMGFNDINMDMIIGLPGEGIKEVLHTKNEVLKLKPDSLTVHGLSLKRASILYENFILKKGIQVKKQEELAQMYEESRILAQELGLHPYYMYRQKNMVGNMENLGYSRKGAECIYNIEMIEDKQTIIALGADSVSK
;
A
#
# COMPACT_ATOMS: atom_id res chain seq x y z
N MET A 1 -24.95 14.30 -3.14
CA MET A 1 -25.27 15.41 -4.10
C MET A 1 -24.63 15.03 -5.43
N GLU A 2 -25.33 15.14 -6.56
CA GLU A 2 -24.71 14.88 -7.86
C GLU A 2 -23.78 16.03 -8.25
N ILE A 3 -22.57 15.70 -8.66
CA ILE A 3 -21.57 16.64 -9.20
C ILE A 3 -21.64 16.53 -10.72
N LYS A 4 -22.31 17.50 -11.33
CA LYS A 4 -22.57 17.51 -12.78
C LYS A 4 -21.50 18.31 -13.49
N ILE A 5 -20.77 17.66 -14.40
CA ILE A 5 -19.65 18.25 -15.14
C ILE A 5 -20.01 18.30 -16.62
N LYS A 6 -19.93 19.50 -17.20
CA LYS A 6 -19.95 19.71 -18.65
C LYS A 6 -18.52 19.81 -19.16
N LEU A 7 -18.15 18.93 -20.08
CA LEU A 7 -16.84 18.91 -20.70
C LEU A 7 -16.98 18.93 -22.23
N ASN A 8 -16.43 19.94 -22.88
CA ASN A 8 -16.55 20.09 -24.33
C ASN A 8 -15.69 19.11 -25.14
N ASN A 9 -14.65 18.49 -24.52
CA ASN A 9 -13.78 17.51 -25.19
C ASN A 9 -13.59 16.25 -24.33
N MET A 10 -14.37 15.22 -24.62
CA MET A 10 -14.40 13.96 -23.87
C MET A 10 -13.10 13.15 -23.91
N LYS A 11 -12.15 13.46 -24.79
CA LYS A 11 -10.79 12.87 -24.80
C LYS A 11 -10.10 13.05 -23.44
N TYR A 12 -10.37 14.14 -22.73
CA TYR A 12 -9.76 14.50 -21.45
C TYR A 12 -10.64 14.18 -20.24
N ARG A 13 -11.74 13.43 -20.46
CA ARG A 13 -12.68 13.05 -19.39
C ARG A 13 -11.99 12.44 -18.17
N TYR A 14 -11.02 11.56 -18.40
CA TYR A 14 -10.33 10.89 -17.30
C TYR A 14 -9.44 11.84 -16.48
N ASP A 15 -8.78 12.79 -17.13
CA ASP A 15 -7.93 13.77 -16.45
C ASP A 15 -8.75 14.73 -15.59
N VAL A 16 -9.91 15.20 -16.09
CA VAL A 16 -10.88 16.01 -15.33
C VAL A 16 -11.46 15.18 -14.18
N TYR A 17 -11.96 13.97 -14.48
CA TYR A 17 -12.52 13.06 -13.49
C TYR A 17 -11.57 12.81 -12.30
N GLN A 18 -10.29 12.58 -12.55
CA GLN A 18 -9.31 12.34 -11.49
C GLN A 18 -9.23 13.50 -10.50
N MET A 19 -9.31 14.74 -10.97
CA MET A 19 -9.24 15.92 -10.11
C MET A 19 -10.52 16.09 -9.29
N PHE A 20 -11.69 15.91 -9.90
CA PHE A 20 -12.95 15.93 -9.17
C PHE A 20 -13.03 14.82 -8.12
N ASN A 21 -12.50 13.62 -8.42
CA ASN A 21 -12.51 12.49 -7.49
C ASN A 21 -11.59 12.66 -6.27
N ILE A 22 -10.72 13.68 -6.25
CA ILE A 22 -9.98 14.08 -5.05
C ILE A 22 -10.93 14.74 -4.03
N TYR A 23 -11.86 15.55 -4.51
CA TYR A 23 -12.75 16.39 -3.71
C TYR A 23 -14.14 15.78 -3.47
N PHE A 24 -14.60 14.94 -4.37
CA PHE A 24 -15.97 14.41 -4.36
C PHE A 24 -16.00 12.90 -4.49
N PRO A 25 -16.99 12.22 -3.88
CA PRO A 25 -17.16 10.78 -3.99
C PRO A 25 -17.34 10.31 -5.44
N LEU A 26 -16.73 9.17 -5.74
CA LEU A 26 -16.73 8.54 -7.06
C LEU A 26 -18.10 8.38 -7.71
N ASP A 27 -19.11 7.99 -6.93
CA ASP A 27 -20.48 7.71 -7.38
C ASP A 27 -21.31 8.97 -7.60
N GLU A 28 -20.87 10.12 -7.12
CA GLU A 28 -21.55 11.42 -7.28
C GLU A 28 -21.15 12.13 -8.57
N ILE A 29 -20.01 11.80 -9.20
CA ILE A 29 -19.46 12.49 -10.37
C ILE A 29 -20.16 12.02 -11.67
N LYS A 30 -20.81 12.94 -12.36
CA LYS A 30 -21.51 12.70 -13.64
C LYS A 30 -21.03 13.69 -14.71
N PHE A 31 -20.83 13.19 -15.94
CA PHE A 31 -20.56 14.04 -17.10
C PHE A 31 -21.85 14.20 -17.91
N LEU A 32 -22.35 15.43 -18.01
CA LEU A 32 -23.64 15.76 -18.62
C LEU A 32 -23.51 17.03 -19.48
N ASP A 33 -24.40 17.19 -20.45
CA ASP A 33 -24.41 18.40 -21.32
C ASP A 33 -24.88 19.65 -20.59
N ASP A 34 -25.62 19.50 -19.49
CA ASP A 34 -26.17 20.55 -18.63
C ASP A 34 -25.47 20.62 -17.27
N GLY A 35 -24.16 20.34 -17.22
CA GLY A 35 -23.39 20.32 -15.97
C GLY A 35 -23.19 21.69 -15.35
N ASP A 36 -23.19 21.72 -14.00
CA ASP A 36 -22.96 22.94 -13.19
C ASP A 36 -21.50 23.39 -13.23
N TYR A 37 -20.58 22.40 -13.27
CA TYR A 37 -19.13 22.61 -13.46
C TYR A 37 -18.82 22.51 -14.95
N ILE A 38 -18.30 23.58 -15.54
CA ILE A 38 -18.00 23.64 -16.96
C ILE A 38 -16.49 23.68 -17.16
N VAL A 39 -15.95 22.73 -17.91
CA VAL A 39 -14.54 22.69 -18.31
C VAL A 39 -14.48 22.77 -19.83
N ASN A 40 -13.97 23.88 -20.37
CA ASN A 40 -13.78 24.09 -21.79
C ASN A 40 -12.30 24.04 -22.14
N ILE A 41 -11.97 23.22 -23.11
CA ILE A 41 -10.63 23.12 -23.68
C ILE A 41 -10.71 23.77 -25.06
N LEU A 42 -10.11 24.94 -25.17
CA LEU A 42 -10.13 25.79 -26.35
C LEU A 42 -8.74 25.80 -27.00
N ASP A 43 -8.60 26.44 -28.15
CA ASP A 43 -7.31 26.62 -28.79
C ASP A 43 -6.43 27.56 -27.94
N GLY A 44 -5.33 27.03 -27.43
CA GLY A 44 -4.37 27.76 -26.60
C GLY A 44 -4.74 27.97 -25.14
N LYS A 45 -5.97 27.66 -24.69
CA LYS A 45 -6.38 27.86 -23.29
C LYS A 45 -7.39 26.84 -22.78
N ILE A 46 -7.48 26.76 -21.44
CA ILE A 46 -8.48 25.96 -20.72
C ILE A 46 -9.26 26.88 -19.80
N GLU A 47 -10.56 26.71 -19.73
CA GLU A 47 -11.46 27.48 -18.87
C GLU A 47 -12.18 26.55 -17.90
N PHE A 48 -12.39 27.04 -16.66
CA PHE A 48 -13.21 26.40 -15.62
C PHE A 48 -14.25 27.39 -15.12
N LYS A 49 -15.52 26.98 -15.05
CA LYS A 49 -16.64 27.81 -14.57
C LYS A 49 -17.52 27.01 -13.61
N TYR A 50 -18.00 27.68 -12.55
CA TYR A 50 -19.00 27.16 -11.61
C TYR A 50 -19.78 28.37 -11.02
N GLY A 51 -21.03 28.52 -11.38
CA GLY A 51 -21.80 29.71 -11.05
C GLY A 51 -21.12 31.00 -11.55
N GLU A 52 -20.83 31.93 -10.62
CA GLU A 52 -20.07 33.16 -10.91
C GLU A 52 -18.56 32.97 -10.89
N TYR A 53 -18.06 31.83 -10.39
CA TYR A 53 -16.63 31.55 -10.35
C TYR A 53 -16.11 31.25 -11.74
N TYR A 54 -15.02 31.91 -12.11
CA TYR A 54 -14.31 31.71 -13.37
C TYR A 54 -12.80 31.67 -13.15
N ASN A 55 -12.13 30.69 -13.77
CA ASN A 55 -10.68 30.59 -13.81
C ASN A 55 -10.22 30.10 -15.19
N GLU A 56 -9.07 30.56 -15.66
CA GLU A 56 -8.49 30.11 -16.92
C GLU A 56 -6.98 29.96 -16.86
N SER A 57 -6.44 29.09 -17.71
CA SER A 57 -5.00 28.92 -17.88
C SER A 57 -4.65 28.74 -19.36
N LYS A 58 -3.44 29.14 -19.73
CA LYS A 58 -2.85 28.82 -21.05
C LYS A 58 -2.47 27.36 -21.12
N ILE A 59 -2.59 26.77 -22.30
CA ILE A 59 -2.01 25.47 -22.61
C ILE A 59 -0.53 25.68 -22.87
N LEU A 60 0.31 24.97 -22.08
CA LEU A 60 1.77 25.02 -22.20
C LEU A 60 2.29 23.77 -22.95
N GLU A 61 3.18 23.01 -22.30
CA GLU A 61 3.79 21.84 -22.94
C GLU A 61 2.94 20.56 -22.86
N ASN A 62 2.14 20.42 -21.78
CA ASN A 62 1.36 19.21 -21.52
C ASN A 62 -0.08 19.53 -21.15
N ILE A 63 -0.95 19.52 -22.14
CA ILE A 63 -2.38 19.83 -21.98
C ILE A 63 -3.06 19.01 -20.86
N LYS A 64 -2.69 17.75 -20.63
CA LYS A 64 -3.28 16.93 -19.56
C LYS A 64 -2.85 17.43 -18.18
N GLU A 65 -1.61 17.83 -18.00
CA GLU A 65 -1.12 18.42 -16.76
C GLU A 65 -1.76 19.80 -16.52
N ASP A 66 -1.90 20.62 -17.57
CA ASP A 66 -2.50 21.94 -17.49
C ASP A 66 -3.98 21.86 -17.12
N ILE A 67 -4.74 20.91 -17.70
CA ILE A 67 -6.13 20.61 -17.30
C ILE A 67 -6.19 20.24 -15.81
N LYS A 68 -5.34 19.30 -15.38
CA LYS A 68 -5.32 18.87 -13.97
C LYS A 68 -4.99 20.00 -13.02
N LYS A 69 -4.03 20.87 -13.36
CA LYS A 69 -3.66 22.01 -12.53
C LYS A 69 -4.81 23.01 -12.41
N LEU A 70 -5.44 23.39 -13.53
CA LEU A 70 -6.55 24.32 -13.51
C LEU A 70 -7.73 23.78 -12.70
N VAL A 71 -8.16 22.55 -12.98
CA VAL A 71 -9.31 21.94 -12.28
C VAL A 71 -9.02 21.80 -10.79
N PHE A 72 -7.83 21.27 -10.42
CA PHE A 72 -7.44 21.12 -9.02
C PHE A 72 -7.40 22.48 -8.28
N SER A 73 -6.78 23.51 -8.86
CA SER A 73 -6.68 24.83 -8.25
C SER A 73 -8.06 25.47 -8.08
N SER A 74 -8.92 25.33 -9.08
CA SER A 74 -10.29 25.84 -9.02
C SER A 74 -11.13 25.15 -7.95
N LEU A 75 -11.03 23.82 -7.85
CA LEU A 75 -11.74 23.07 -6.81
C LEU A 75 -11.19 23.37 -5.40
N LYS A 76 -9.87 23.52 -5.25
CA LYS A 76 -9.26 23.96 -3.98
C LYS A 76 -9.82 25.30 -3.53
N GLU A 77 -9.96 26.26 -4.46
CA GLU A 77 -10.49 27.59 -4.15
C GLU A 77 -11.97 27.56 -3.79
N LEU A 78 -12.76 26.77 -4.50
CA LEU A 78 -14.20 26.62 -4.25
C LEU A 78 -14.53 25.88 -2.95
N THR A 79 -13.83 24.79 -2.67
CA THR A 79 -14.09 23.93 -1.49
C THR A 79 -13.38 24.38 -0.23
N LYS A 80 -12.30 25.15 -0.37
CA LYS A 80 -11.35 25.52 0.71
C LYS A 80 -10.66 24.32 1.35
N GLU A 81 -10.68 23.16 0.69
CA GLU A 81 -10.01 21.95 1.14
C GLU A 81 -8.61 21.83 0.56
N GLU A 82 -7.65 21.32 1.36
CA GLU A 82 -6.26 21.14 0.96
C GLU A 82 -5.90 19.65 0.84
N TYR A 83 -5.39 19.27 -0.34
CA TYR A 83 -4.89 17.94 -0.60
C TYR A 83 -3.38 18.00 -0.87
N PRO A 84 -2.54 17.45 0.05
CA PRO A 84 -1.11 17.73 0.06
C PRO A 84 -0.33 17.13 -1.11
N TRP A 85 -0.93 16.23 -1.89
CA TRP A 85 -0.34 15.63 -3.07
C TRP A 85 -0.64 16.38 -4.37
N GLY A 86 -1.43 17.44 -4.33
CA GLY A 86 -1.79 18.19 -5.52
C GLY A 86 -2.42 17.31 -6.60
N ILE A 87 -1.93 17.45 -7.83
CA ILE A 87 -2.44 16.70 -8.99
C ILE A 87 -1.91 15.27 -9.11
N LEU A 88 -1.03 14.83 -8.20
CA LEU A 88 -0.46 13.49 -8.21
C LEU A 88 -1.49 12.47 -7.70
N VAL A 89 -2.02 11.64 -8.57
CA VAL A 89 -3.00 10.60 -8.26
C VAL A 89 -2.53 9.24 -8.75
N GLY A 90 -2.53 8.24 -7.87
CA GLY A 90 -2.26 6.84 -8.23
C GLY A 90 -0.90 6.60 -8.88
N ILE A 91 0.15 7.29 -8.42
CA ILE A 91 1.52 7.18 -8.93
C ILE A 91 2.51 6.88 -7.79
N ARG A 92 3.74 6.62 -8.16
CA ARG A 92 4.88 6.40 -7.26
C ARG A 92 5.74 7.67 -7.21
N PRO A 93 5.45 8.64 -6.35
CA PRO A 93 6.10 9.95 -6.38
C PRO A 93 7.58 9.90 -5.94
N SER A 94 8.02 8.89 -5.17
CA SER A 94 9.44 8.66 -4.87
C SER A 94 10.27 8.47 -6.15
N LYS A 95 9.75 7.78 -7.17
CA LYS A 95 10.43 7.62 -8.48
C LYS A 95 10.65 8.94 -9.22
N ILE A 96 9.74 9.90 -9.05
CA ILE A 96 9.91 11.24 -9.61
C ILE A 96 11.09 11.93 -8.94
N ALA A 97 11.16 11.85 -7.60
CA ALA A 97 12.27 12.42 -6.84
C ALA A 97 13.61 11.74 -7.18
N LEU A 98 13.63 10.39 -7.24
CA LEU A 98 14.80 9.60 -7.60
C LEU A 98 15.34 10.00 -8.98
N LYS A 99 14.46 10.11 -9.99
CA LYS A 99 14.87 10.55 -11.32
C LYS A 99 15.57 11.91 -11.30
N TYR A 100 15.04 12.88 -10.55
CA TYR A 100 15.66 14.21 -10.47
C TYR A 100 16.97 14.20 -9.67
N LEU A 101 17.11 13.34 -8.67
CA LEU A 101 18.39 13.11 -7.97
C LEU A 101 19.43 12.51 -8.92
N GLU A 102 19.06 11.51 -9.73
CA GLU A 102 19.91 10.91 -10.76
C GLU A 102 20.32 11.94 -11.85
N GLU A 103 19.47 12.93 -12.14
CA GLU A 103 19.78 14.07 -13.02
C GLU A 103 20.66 15.13 -12.35
N GLY A 104 21.07 14.95 -11.09
CA GLY A 104 21.94 15.85 -10.34
C GLY A 104 21.26 17.10 -9.78
N LYS A 105 19.92 17.14 -9.71
CA LYS A 105 19.20 18.27 -9.10
C LYS A 105 19.35 18.30 -7.58
N THR A 106 19.42 19.52 -7.04
CA THR A 106 19.41 19.74 -5.59
C THR A 106 18.04 19.46 -4.98
N GLU A 107 17.99 19.22 -3.67
CA GLU A 107 16.71 19.02 -2.97
C GLU A 107 15.77 20.23 -3.11
N GLU A 108 16.32 21.44 -3.07
CA GLU A 108 15.56 22.68 -3.23
C GLU A 108 14.93 22.79 -4.62
N GLU A 109 15.65 22.39 -5.66
CA GLU A 109 15.12 22.36 -7.03
C GLU A 109 14.00 21.31 -7.15
N ILE A 110 14.19 20.12 -6.59
CA ILE A 110 13.17 19.07 -6.60
C ILE A 110 11.91 19.51 -5.84
N ILE A 111 12.07 20.14 -4.67
CA ILE A 111 10.93 20.70 -3.90
C ILE A 111 10.17 21.71 -4.77
N LYS A 112 10.85 22.66 -5.40
CA LYS A 112 10.21 23.66 -6.30
C LYS A 112 9.47 22.99 -7.46
N ILE A 113 10.03 21.92 -8.05
CA ILE A 113 9.37 21.17 -9.11
C ILE A 113 8.08 20.54 -8.60
N PHE A 114 8.09 19.92 -7.42
CA PHE A 114 6.89 19.33 -6.82
C PHE A 114 5.82 20.39 -6.55
N GLU A 115 6.20 21.55 -6.01
CA GLU A 115 5.27 22.64 -5.71
C GLU A 115 4.68 23.27 -6.99
N ILE A 116 5.49 23.56 -7.99
CA ILE A 116 5.05 24.28 -9.19
C ILE A 116 4.42 23.34 -10.23
N LYS A 117 5.08 22.22 -10.51
CA LYS A 117 4.63 21.30 -11.56
C LYS A 117 3.48 20.41 -11.10
N HIS A 118 3.52 19.96 -9.85
CA HIS A 118 2.55 18.98 -9.34
C HIS A 118 1.58 19.55 -8.30
N LEU A 119 1.73 20.81 -7.88
CA LEU A 119 0.96 21.44 -6.82
C LEU A 119 1.00 20.63 -5.51
N ALA A 120 2.06 19.85 -5.32
CA ALA A 120 2.27 19.05 -4.13
C ALA A 120 2.98 19.87 -3.04
N SER A 121 2.64 19.61 -1.78
CA SER A 121 3.22 20.35 -0.66
C SER A 121 4.71 20.08 -0.47
N LYS A 122 5.45 21.09 0.02
CA LYS A 122 6.86 20.97 0.41
C LYS A 122 7.13 19.77 1.33
N LYS A 123 6.20 19.47 2.26
CA LYS A 123 6.29 18.32 3.18
C LYS A 123 6.32 17.00 2.41
N LYS A 124 5.44 16.84 1.40
CA LYS A 124 5.40 15.63 0.57
C LYS A 124 6.58 15.52 -0.40
N ALA A 125 7.07 16.64 -0.92
CA ALA A 125 8.28 16.65 -1.72
C ALA A 125 9.50 16.16 -0.92
N LYS A 126 9.69 16.67 0.31
CA LYS A 126 10.77 16.22 1.21
C LYS A 126 10.66 14.72 1.54
N LEU A 127 9.44 14.23 1.81
CA LEU A 127 9.20 12.80 2.04
C LEU A 127 9.63 11.96 0.83
N CYS A 128 9.28 12.39 -0.39
CA CYS A 128 9.69 11.69 -1.61
C CYS A 128 11.21 11.64 -1.78
N ILE A 129 11.91 12.74 -1.45
CA ILE A 129 13.38 12.83 -1.53
C ILE A 129 14.02 11.89 -0.52
N GLU A 130 13.54 11.86 0.73
CA GLU A 130 14.04 11.00 1.80
C GLU A 130 13.91 9.52 1.42
N ILE A 131 12.73 9.13 0.94
CA ILE A 131 12.47 7.77 0.48
C ILE A 131 13.36 7.41 -0.71
N ALA A 132 13.43 8.27 -1.73
CA ALA A 132 14.26 8.03 -2.92
C ALA A 132 15.72 7.78 -2.57
N LYS A 133 16.30 8.55 -1.64
CA LYS A 133 17.66 8.33 -1.14
C LYS A 133 17.84 7.02 -0.37
N THR A 134 16.79 6.53 0.27
CA THR A 134 16.82 5.24 0.95
C THR A 134 16.70 4.11 -0.08
N GLU A 135 15.72 4.17 -0.98
CA GLU A 135 15.47 3.18 -2.02
C GLU A 135 16.68 2.98 -2.93
N GLU A 136 17.39 4.07 -3.30
CA GLU A 136 18.59 4.03 -4.17
C GLU A 136 19.66 3.04 -3.69
N LYS A 137 19.79 2.84 -2.38
CA LYS A 137 20.79 1.94 -1.77
C LYS A 137 20.47 0.46 -1.98
N PHE A 138 19.19 0.14 -2.16
CA PHE A 138 18.67 -1.22 -2.28
C PHE A 138 18.36 -1.60 -3.71
N VAL A 139 18.18 -0.61 -4.60
CA VAL A 139 17.87 -0.88 -6.01
C VAL A 139 19.02 -1.66 -6.65
N ASN A 140 18.73 -2.91 -6.99
CA ASN A 140 19.71 -3.80 -7.61
C ASN A 140 19.98 -3.38 -9.07
N LYS A 141 21.27 -3.45 -9.46
CA LYS A 141 21.74 -3.15 -10.82
C LYS A 141 22.21 -4.41 -11.56
N GLU A 142 22.16 -5.59 -10.94
CA GLU A 142 22.61 -6.84 -11.52
C GLU A 142 21.47 -7.49 -12.34
N SER A 143 21.74 -7.76 -13.62
CA SER A 143 20.73 -8.28 -14.56
C SER A 143 20.27 -9.72 -14.28
N ASN A 144 21.04 -10.48 -13.50
CA ASN A 144 20.74 -11.87 -13.13
C ASN A 144 20.18 -12.01 -11.71
N SER A 145 19.99 -10.92 -11.00
CA SER A 145 19.37 -10.92 -9.66
C SER A 145 17.86 -10.88 -9.75
N ILE A 146 17.19 -11.68 -8.92
CA ILE A 146 15.75 -11.82 -8.89
C ILE A 146 15.21 -11.83 -7.46
N ALA A 147 13.94 -11.46 -7.31
CA ALA A 147 13.15 -11.76 -6.13
C ALA A 147 12.18 -12.91 -6.40
N ILE A 148 11.89 -13.72 -5.39
CA ILE A 148 10.86 -14.76 -5.45
C ILE A 148 9.68 -14.33 -4.56
N TYR A 149 8.49 -14.26 -5.16
CA TYR A 149 7.24 -14.08 -4.43
C TYR A 149 6.45 -15.39 -4.41
N ILE A 150 5.91 -15.75 -3.24
CA ILE A 150 5.06 -16.92 -3.07
C ILE A 150 3.71 -16.45 -2.53
N GLY A 151 2.64 -16.74 -3.26
CA GLY A 151 1.30 -16.34 -2.91
C GLY A 151 0.53 -17.44 -2.22
N MET A 152 0.02 -17.23 -1.02
CA MET A 152 -0.97 -18.11 -0.37
C MET A 152 -2.37 -17.68 -0.78
N ALA A 153 -3.16 -18.60 -1.33
CA ALA A 153 -4.52 -18.30 -1.79
C ALA A 153 -5.59 -18.31 -0.70
N PHE A 154 -5.22 -18.52 0.56
CA PHE A 154 -6.16 -18.68 1.68
C PHE A 154 -5.94 -17.69 2.81
N CYS A 155 -7.06 -17.30 3.45
CA CYS A 155 -7.09 -16.56 4.72
C CYS A 155 -7.98 -17.28 5.73
N PRO A 156 -7.80 -17.07 7.04
CA PRO A 156 -8.73 -17.61 8.05
C PRO A 156 -10.16 -17.10 7.83
N THR A 157 -10.34 -15.79 7.63
CA THR A 157 -11.61 -15.11 7.30
C THR A 157 -11.36 -14.02 6.27
N ARG A 158 -12.41 -13.50 5.63
CA ARG A 158 -12.30 -12.38 4.67
C ARG A 158 -12.51 -11.05 5.39
N CYS A 159 -11.47 -10.23 5.40
CA CYS A 159 -11.58 -8.85 5.90
C CYS A 159 -12.40 -7.99 4.93
N PHE A 160 -13.28 -7.12 5.44
CA PHE A 160 -14.23 -6.37 4.61
C PHE A 160 -13.58 -5.34 3.69
N TYR A 161 -12.42 -4.80 4.08
CA TYR A 161 -11.65 -3.85 3.26
C TYR A 161 -10.76 -4.53 2.21
N CYS A 162 -10.50 -5.84 2.35
CA CYS A 162 -9.53 -6.55 1.52
C CYS A 162 -10.08 -6.83 0.12
N SER A 163 -9.26 -6.55 -0.89
CA SER A 163 -9.54 -6.81 -2.30
C SER A 163 -8.72 -7.94 -2.89
N PHE A 164 -7.86 -8.57 -2.10
CA PHE A 164 -7.14 -9.75 -2.57
C PHE A 164 -8.11 -10.90 -2.83
N ALA A 165 -7.83 -11.69 -3.84
CA ALA A 165 -8.67 -12.83 -4.24
C ALA A 165 -8.49 -14.05 -3.31
N ALA A 166 -8.05 -13.83 -2.07
CA ALA A 166 -7.85 -14.87 -1.09
C ALA A 166 -9.20 -15.50 -0.66
N ASN A 167 -9.22 -16.82 -0.69
CA ASN A 167 -10.37 -17.61 -0.26
C ASN A 167 -10.33 -17.83 1.25
N THR A 168 -11.49 -17.84 1.89
CA THR A 168 -11.57 -18.26 3.30
C THR A 168 -11.35 -19.76 3.42
N ILE A 169 -10.58 -20.22 4.41
CA ILE A 169 -10.42 -21.66 4.69
C ILE A 169 -11.75 -22.28 5.08
N VAL A 170 -12.56 -21.54 5.85
CA VAL A 170 -13.91 -21.97 6.20
C VAL A 170 -14.76 -22.09 4.93
N GLY A 171 -15.27 -23.30 4.67
CA GLY A 171 -16.02 -23.62 3.44
C GLY A 171 -15.17 -24.08 2.25
N ASN A 172 -13.85 -23.87 2.28
CA ASN A 172 -12.92 -24.24 1.18
C ASN A 172 -11.85 -25.25 1.60
N LYS A 173 -11.98 -25.91 2.74
CA LYS A 173 -10.97 -26.89 3.27
C LYS A 173 -10.54 -27.93 2.23
N LYS A 174 -11.48 -28.42 1.41
CA LYS A 174 -11.21 -29.41 0.36
C LYS A 174 -10.25 -28.91 -0.75
N LEU A 175 -10.10 -27.60 -0.91
CA LEU A 175 -9.22 -26.99 -1.91
C LEU A 175 -7.80 -26.72 -1.38
N VAL A 176 -7.58 -26.75 -0.07
CA VAL A 176 -6.28 -26.43 0.55
C VAL A 176 -5.22 -27.40 0.07
N ASN A 177 -5.39 -28.70 0.31
CA ASN A 177 -4.39 -29.70 -0.06
C ASN A 177 -4.12 -29.74 -1.58
N PRO A 178 -5.11 -29.78 -2.49
CA PRO A 178 -4.84 -29.67 -3.93
C PRO A 178 -4.04 -28.42 -4.32
N TYR A 179 -4.35 -27.27 -3.72
CA TYR A 179 -3.61 -26.05 -3.94
C TYR A 179 -2.15 -26.14 -3.48
N LEU A 180 -1.91 -26.64 -2.26
CA LEU A 180 -0.55 -26.79 -1.72
C LEU A 180 0.28 -27.78 -2.57
N GLN A 181 -0.31 -28.87 -3.05
CA GLN A 181 0.35 -29.81 -3.95
C GLN A 181 0.72 -29.15 -5.31
N ALA A 182 -0.16 -28.28 -5.83
CA ALA A 182 0.14 -27.53 -7.05
C ALA A 182 1.26 -26.52 -6.82
N LEU A 183 1.23 -25.79 -5.69
CA LEU A 183 2.26 -24.82 -5.31
C LEU A 183 3.64 -25.50 -5.13
N ILE A 184 3.70 -26.66 -4.48
CA ILE A 184 4.94 -27.44 -4.32
C ILE A 184 5.51 -27.86 -5.68
N LYS A 185 4.66 -28.29 -6.64
CA LYS A 185 5.11 -28.59 -8.00
C LYS A 185 5.67 -27.36 -8.70
N GLU A 186 5.03 -26.22 -8.55
CA GLU A 186 5.48 -24.95 -9.12
C GLU A 186 6.83 -24.51 -8.52
N ILE A 187 7.00 -24.61 -7.19
CA ILE A 187 8.27 -24.38 -6.49
C ILE A 187 9.38 -25.28 -7.06
N SER A 188 9.11 -26.58 -7.21
CA SER A 188 10.09 -27.54 -7.72
C SER A 188 10.50 -27.25 -9.18
N ALA A 189 9.54 -26.87 -10.04
CA ALA A 189 9.80 -26.47 -11.42
C ALA A 189 10.65 -25.19 -11.48
N MET A 190 10.32 -24.22 -10.63
CA MET A 190 11.03 -22.95 -10.59
C MET A 190 12.44 -23.10 -10.00
N LYS A 191 12.65 -23.97 -9.01
CA LYS A 191 14.01 -24.35 -8.53
C LYS A 191 14.90 -24.75 -9.68
N LYS A 192 14.39 -25.63 -10.57
CA LYS A 192 15.15 -26.07 -11.76
C LYS A 192 15.45 -24.89 -12.67
N TYR A 193 14.45 -24.07 -13.00
CA TYR A 193 14.61 -22.91 -13.88
C TYR A 193 15.66 -21.92 -13.37
N VAL A 194 15.61 -21.58 -12.06
CA VAL A 194 16.56 -20.67 -11.40
C VAL A 194 17.99 -21.22 -11.49
N ASN A 195 18.15 -22.51 -11.22
CA ASN A 195 19.48 -23.18 -11.28
C ASN A 195 20.02 -23.26 -12.72
N ASP A 196 19.20 -23.68 -13.70
CA ASP A 196 19.58 -23.79 -15.11
C ASP A 196 20.00 -22.42 -15.68
N ARG A 197 19.36 -21.34 -15.25
CA ARG A 197 19.64 -19.96 -15.66
C ARG A 197 20.71 -19.28 -14.79
N LYS A 198 21.18 -19.91 -13.72
CA LYS A 198 22.15 -19.35 -12.76
C LYS A 198 21.71 -18.00 -12.21
N LEU A 199 20.40 -17.87 -11.90
CA LEU A 199 19.85 -16.65 -11.34
C LEU A 199 20.24 -16.53 -9.88
N ASN A 200 20.55 -15.30 -9.45
CA ASN A 200 20.85 -14.97 -8.06
C ASN A 200 19.58 -14.51 -7.35
N ILE A 201 19.14 -15.27 -6.33
CA ILE A 201 17.97 -14.90 -5.53
C ILE A 201 18.43 -13.93 -4.44
N GLU A 202 17.91 -12.73 -4.45
CA GLU A 202 18.21 -11.69 -3.47
C GLU A 202 17.23 -11.68 -2.31
N SER A 203 15.93 -11.84 -2.60
CA SER A 203 14.88 -11.87 -1.60
C SER A 203 13.84 -12.95 -1.89
N VAL A 204 13.27 -13.51 -0.82
CA VAL A 204 12.12 -14.42 -0.86
C VAL A 204 11.01 -13.82 0.00
N TYR A 205 9.82 -13.69 -0.57
CA TYR A 205 8.66 -13.12 0.11
C TYR A 205 7.47 -14.07 0.02
N PHE A 206 7.03 -14.59 1.16
CA PHE A 206 5.86 -15.45 1.25
C PHE A 206 4.69 -14.66 1.83
N GLY A 207 3.74 -14.32 0.98
CA GLY A 207 2.60 -13.46 1.29
C GLY A 207 1.31 -13.93 0.63
N GLY A 208 0.51 -12.97 0.17
CA GLY A 208 -0.78 -13.20 -0.47
C GLY A 208 -1.95 -13.11 0.49
N GLY A 209 -2.73 -14.16 0.65
CA GLY A 209 -3.80 -14.22 1.64
C GLY A 209 -3.21 -14.18 3.06
N THR A 210 -2.87 -15.33 3.58
CA THR A 210 -2.17 -15.46 4.87
C THR A 210 -1.40 -16.77 4.87
N PRO A 211 -0.08 -16.79 4.74
CA PRO A 211 0.74 -18.00 4.76
C PRO A 211 0.47 -18.93 5.92
N THR A 212 0.25 -18.36 7.10
CA THR A 212 -0.04 -19.11 8.34
C THR A 212 -1.50 -19.57 8.48
N ALA A 213 -2.35 -19.37 7.48
CA ALA A 213 -3.77 -19.76 7.55
C ALA A 213 -4.01 -21.28 7.55
N VAL A 214 -3.11 -22.04 6.95
CA VAL A 214 -3.15 -23.51 6.88
C VAL A 214 -2.71 -24.14 8.23
N ASN A 215 -2.89 -25.45 8.43
CA ASN A 215 -2.47 -26.12 9.67
C ASN A 215 -0.91 -26.17 9.78
N ASN A 216 -0.40 -26.64 10.94
CA ASN A 216 1.06 -26.61 11.20
C ASN A 216 1.83 -27.50 10.24
N GLU A 217 1.34 -28.70 9.97
CA GLU A 217 1.97 -29.68 9.08
C GLU A 217 1.97 -29.22 7.62
N GLU A 218 0.84 -28.63 7.17
CA GLU A 218 0.72 -28.05 5.83
C GLU A 218 1.66 -26.85 5.66
N PHE A 219 1.76 -25.99 6.68
CA PHE A 219 2.66 -24.85 6.67
C PHE A 219 4.12 -25.32 6.62
N GLU A 220 4.52 -26.26 7.46
CA GLU A 220 5.86 -26.80 7.48
C GLU A 220 6.25 -27.43 6.15
N ALA A 221 5.34 -28.22 5.54
CA ALA A 221 5.59 -28.84 4.25
C ALA A 221 5.93 -27.81 3.16
N VAL A 222 5.18 -26.72 3.07
CA VAL A 222 5.46 -25.63 2.10
C VAL A 222 6.76 -24.92 2.45
N MET A 223 6.98 -24.58 3.73
CA MET A 223 8.19 -23.88 4.18
C MET A 223 9.46 -24.68 3.88
N LYS A 224 9.43 -26.01 4.05
CA LYS A 224 10.54 -26.91 3.70
C LYS A 224 10.86 -26.82 2.21
N GLU A 225 9.86 -26.90 1.35
CA GLU A 225 10.08 -26.83 -0.11
C GLU A 225 10.61 -25.46 -0.55
N VAL A 226 10.11 -24.38 0.03
CA VAL A 226 10.61 -23.01 -0.21
C VAL A 226 12.08 -22.90 0.19
N TYR A 227 12.41 -23.38 1.40
CA TYR A 227 13.76 -23.37 1.92
C TYR A 227 14.75 -24.15 1.04
N GLU A 228 14.43 -25.41 0.70
CA GLU A 228 15.26 -26.26 -0.16
C GLU A 228 15.37 -25.75 -1.61
N ALA A 229 14.41 -24.96 -2.06
CA ALA A 229 14.44 -24.42 -3.41
C ALA A 229 15.17 -23.09 -3.53
N PHE A 230 14.95 -22.17 -2.60
CA PHE A 230 15.27 -20.75 -2.78
C PHE A 230 16.12 -20.13 -1.66
N VAL A 231 16.29 -20.80 -0.52
CA VAL A 231 16.97 -20.23 0.65
C VAL A 231 18.28 -20.96 0.96
N LYS A 232 18.23 -22.27 1.09
CA LYS A 232 19.37 -23.10 1.45
C LYS A 232 20.56 -22.92 0.50
N ASP A 233 21.74 -22.69 1.06
CA ASP A 233 22.99 -22.50 0.32
C ASP A 233 22.96 -21.30 -0.68
N LYS A 234 22.04 -20.33 -0.46
CA LYS A 234 21.95 -19.09 -1.23
C LYS A 234 22.44 -17.91 -0.40
N ASN A 235 22.99 -16.90 -1.08
CA ASN A 235 23.37 -15.64 -0.43
C ASN A 235 22.15 -14.69 -0.36
N LEU A 236 21.12 -15.12 0.37
CA LEU A 236 19.87 -14.42 0.48
C LEU A 236 19.99 -13.25 1.44
N LYS A 237 19.50 -12.07 1.03
CA LYS A 237 19.47 -10.88 1.90
C LYS A 237 18.24 -10.84 2.79
N GLU A 238 17.11 -11.36 2.33
CA GLU A 238 15.84 -11.30 3.05
C GLU A 238 14.96 -12.52 2.75
N PHE A 239 14.43 -13.14 3.81
CA PHE A 239 13.31 -14.07 3.72
C PHE A 239 12.18 -13.58 4.62
N THR A 240 11.12 -13.05 4.00
CA THR A 240 9.95 -12.52 4.68
C THR A 240 8.78 -13.49 4.61
N VAL A 241 8.08 -13.68 5.74
CA VAL A 241 6.81 -14.41 5.81
C VAL A 241 5.74 -13.50 6.44
N GLU A 242 4.64 -13.30 5.71
CA GLU A 242 3.49 -12.57 6.25
C GLU A 242 2.67 -13.43 7.21
N CYS A 243 2.77 -13.14 8.50
CA CYS A 243 1.90 -13.69 9.54
C CYS A 243 0.79 -12.67 9.88
N GLY A 244 0.25 -12.00 8.88
CA GLY A 244 -0.61 -10.82 9.00
C GLY A 244 -1.89 -11.00 9.80
N ARG A 245 -2.20 -12.23 10.26
CA ARG A 245 -3.37 -12.60 11.03
C ARG A 245 -2.95 -13.24 12.35
N PRO A 246 -2.96 -12.53 13.49
CA PRO A 246 -2.62 -13.07 14.81
C PRO A 246 -3.34 -14.38 15.15
N ASP A 247 -4.62 -14.51 14.79
CA ASP A 247 -5.45 -15.71 14.98
C ASP A 247 -4.96 -16.95 14.22
N SER A 248 -3.98 -16.83 13.31
CA SER A 248 -3.37 -17.94 12.57
C SER A 248 -1.95 -18.31 13.04
N ILE A 249 -1.39 -17.56 14.00
CA ILE A 249 -0.02 -17.76 14.50
C ILE A 249 -0.03 -18.76 15.65
N THR A 250 0.82 -19.80 15.54
CA THR A 250 1.10 -20.77 16.60
C THR A 250 2.58 -20.80 16.93
N SER A 251 2.94 -21.33 18.11
CA SER A 251 4.35 -21.54 18.51
C SER A 251 5.08 -22.45 17.53
N GLU A 252 4.40 -23.48 17.03
CA GLU A 252 4.95 -24.45 16.08
C GLU A 252 5.27 -23.77 14.73
N LYS A 253 4.37 -22.92 14.21
CA LYS A 253 4.65 -22.16 12.97
C LYS A 253 5.80 -21.18 13.13
N LEU A 254 5.89 -20.49 14.27
CA LEU A 254 7.04 -19.65 14.58
C LEU A 254 8.33 -20.46 14.65
N GLN A 255 8.31 -21.65 15.27
CA GLN A 255 9.46 -22.55 15.30
C GLN A 255 9.83 -23.02 13.88
N THR A 256 8.85 -23.37 13.05
CA THR A 256 9.08 -23.73 11.64
C THR A 256 9.78 -22.58 10.89
N MET A 257 9.32 -21.35 11.05
CA MET A 257 9.97 -20.19 10.42
C MET A 257 11.42 -20.01 10.89
N LYS A 258 11.70 -20.22 12.18
CA LYS A 258 13.09 -20.18 12.70
C LYS A 258 13.95 -21.30 12.12
N THR A 259 13.41 -22.51 11.97
CA THR A 259 14.09 -23.67 11.40
C THR A 259 14.49 -23.45 9.93
N TYR A 260 13.68 -22.68 9.20
CA TYR A 260 13.89 -22.40 7.77
C TYR A 260 14.43 -20.99 7.49
N ASP A 261 15.16 -20.39 8.42
CA ASP A 261 15.92 -19.14 8.27
C ASP A 261 15.08 -17.92 7.85
N VAL A 262 13.83 -17.84 8.29
CA VAL A 262 13.02 -16.63 8.08
C VAL A 262 13.62 -15.47 8.86
N THR A 263 13.97 -14.39 8.14
CA THR A 263 14.63 -13.21 8.71
C THR A 263 13.64 -12.16 9.19
N ARG A 264 12.47 -12.05 8.53
CA ARG A 264 11.45 -11.02 8.77
C ARG A 264 10.05 -11.63 8.80
N ILE A 265 9.22 -11.19 9.73
CA ILE A 265 7.81 -11.55 9.78
C ILE A 265 6.92 -10.30 9.91
N SER A 266 5.64 -10.42 9.59
CA SER A 266 4.66 -9.38 9.88
C SER A 266 3.57 -9.89 10.83
N ILE A 267 3.21 -9.07 11.83
CA ILE A 267 2.07 -9.31 12.73
C ILE A 267 1.19 -8.07 12.68
N ASN A 268 0.09 -8.13 11.93
CA ASN A 268 -0.63 -6.94 11.49
C ASN A 268 -1.92 -6.69 12.30
N PRO A 269 -1.92 -5.74 13.24
CA PRO A 269 -3.12 -5.37 13.99
C PRO A 269 -4.18 -4.74 13.08
N GLN A 270 -3.78 -3.89 12.14
CA GLN A 270 -4.57 -2.93 11.39
C GLN A 270 -5.09 -1.78 12.26
N THR A 271 -5.58 -2.06 13.43
CA THR A 271 -5.96 -1.19 14.55
C THR A 271 -5.88 -1.98 15.85
N MET A 272 -5.80 -1.30 16.98
CA MET A 272 -5.87 -1.90 18.33
C MET A 272 -7.24 -1.68 19.01
N ASN A 273 -8.25 -1.24 18.22
CA ASN A 273 -9.61 -1.04 18.70
C ASN A 273 -10.47 -2.27 18.37
N ASP A 274 -10.90 -3.02 19.39
CA ASP A 274 -11.59 -4.30 19.24
C ASP A 274 -12.94 -4.18 18.51
N ASP A 275 -13.68 -3.09 18.73
CA ASP A 275 -14.93 -2.83 18.02
C ASP A 275 -14.69 -2.65 16.51
N THR A 276 -13.62 -1.95 16.14
CA THR A 276 -13.23 -1.78 14.74
C THR A 276 -12.76 -3.10 14.14
N LEU A 277 -11.92 -3.87 14.85
CA LEU A 277 -11.46 -5.19 14.40
C LEU A 277 -12.64 -6.10 14.05
N LYS A 278 -13.64 -6.16 14.93
CA LYS A 278 -14.88 -6.90 14.69
C LYS A 278 -15.65 -6.35 13.48
N MET A 279 -15.77 -5.02 13.37
CA MET A 279 -16.48 -4.35 12.28
C MET A 279 -15.85 -4.64 10.91
N ILE A 280 -14.52 -4.73 10.82
CA ILE A 280 -13.79 -4.98 9.57
C ILE A 280 -13.59 -6.48 9.27
N GLY A 281 -14.19 -7.38 10.08
CA GLY A 281 -14.16 -8.83 9.86
C GLY A 281 -12.84 -9.51 10.23
N ARG A 282 -12.09 -8.93 11.18
CA ARG A 282 -10.90 -9.58 11.77
C ARG A 282 -11.31 -10.60 12.83
N GLY A 283 -10.67 -11.77 12.84
CA GLY A 283 -10.99 -12.88 13.76
C GLY A 283 -10.21 -12.83 15.08
N HIS A 284 -9.50 -11.73 15.36
CA HIS A 284 -8.69 -11.55 16.56
C HIS A 284 -9.01 -10.21 17.26
N ASN A 285 -8.56 -10.06 18.48
CA ASN A 285 -8.63 -8.84 19.28
C ASN A 285 -7.24 -8.27 19.56
N SER A 286 -7.18 -7.10 20.19
CA SER A 286 -5.93 -6.40 20.50
C SER A 286 -5.02 -7.18 21.45
N ASN A 287 -5.56 -7.91 22.42
CA ASN A 287 -4.78 -8.74 23.34
C ASN A 287 -4.07 -9.88 22.60
N GLU A 288 -4.74 -10.53 21.63
CA GLU A 288 -4.13 -11.58 20.80
C GLU A 288 -2.97 -11.01 19.95
N VAL A 289 -3.07 -9.78 19.45
CA VAL A 289 -1.95 -9.12 18.78
C VAL A 289 -0.75 -8.98 19.72
N ILE A 290 -0.98 -8.49 20.93
CA ILE A 290 0.07 -8.31 21.95
C ILE A 290 0.70 -9.66 22.32
N GLU A 291 -0.12 -10.69 22.54
CA GLU A 291 0.35 -12.05 22.87
C GLU A 291 1.23 -12.62 21.77
N LYS A 292 0.78 -12.59 20.51
CA LYS A 292 1.51 -13.15 19.37
C LYS A 292 2.79 -12.38 19.06
N PHE A 293 2.76 -11.06 19.22
CA PHE A 293 3.96 -10.24 19.09
C PHE A 293 5.02 -10.60 20.16
N ASN A 294 4.62 -10.68 21.42
CA ASN A 294 5.51 -11.02 22.52
C ASN A 294 6.05 -12.47 22.39
N LEU A 295 5.20 -13.41 21.95
CA LEU A 295 5.62 -14.78 21.66
C LEU A 295 6.70 -14.81 20.57
N ALA A 296 6.47 -14.17 19.44
CA ALA A 296 7.45 -14.08 18.36
C ALA A 296 8.76 -13.43 18.84
N ARG A 297 8.67 -12.36 19.62
CA ARG A 297 9.84 -11.68 20.18
C ARG A 297 10.61 -12.59 21.14
N SER A 298 9.93 -13.32 22.01
CA SER A 298 10.56 -14.28 22.95
C SER A 298 11.24 -15.46 22.23
N MET A 299 10.76 -15.83 21.04
CA MET A 299 11.39 -16.84 20.18
C MET A 299 12.55 -16.29 19.32
N GLY A 300 12.93 -15.02 19.50
CA GLY A 300 14.12 -14.42 18.88
C GLY A 300 13.87 -13.87 17.46
N PHE A 301 12.66 -13.49 17.12
CA PHE A 301 12.43 -12.66 15.92
C PHE A 301 12.80 -11.21 16.19
N ASN A 302 13.79 -10.71 15.47
CA ASN A 302 14.35 -9.36 15.62
C ASN A 302 13.98 -8.41 14.48
N ASP A 303 13.15 -8.87 13.53
CA ASP A 303 12.56 -8.05 12.48
C ASP A 303 11.07 -8.38 12.36
N ILE A 304 10.26 -7.63 13.10
CA ILE A 304 8.81 -7.77 13.13
C ILE A 304 8.18 -6.47 12.62
N ASN A 305 7.46 -6.58 11.50
CA ASN A 305 6.64 -5.50 10.96
C ASN A 305 5.23 -5.52 11.56
N MET A 306 4.64 -4.36 11.75
CA MET A 306 3.22 -4.19 12.05
C MET A 306 2.56 -3.30 10.99
N ASP A 307 1.36 -3.67 10.52
CA ASP A 307 0.58 -2.82 9.63
C ASP A 307 -0.55 -2.17 10.40
N MET A 308 -0.81 -0.90 10.11
CA MET A 308 -1.99 -0.17 10.55
C MET A 308 -2.71 0.49 9.36
N ILE A 309 -4.02 0.69 9.49
CA ILE A 309 -4.83 1.33 8.45
C ILE A 309 -5.43 2.63 9.01
N ILE A 310 -5.23 3.72 8.29
CA ILE A 310 -5.85 5.01 8.56
C ILE A 310 -7.12 5.16 7.72
N GLY A 311 -8.18 5.68 8.36
CA GLY A 311 -9.48 5.92 7.71
C GLY A 311 -10.43 4.74 7.78
N LEU A 312 -10.22 3.79 8.69
CA LEU A 312 -11.16 2.71 8.94
C LEU A 312 -12.55 3.25 9.35
N PRO A 313 -13.65 2.57 8.96
CA PRO A 313 -14.98 2.97 9.37
C PRO A 313 -15.11 3.07 10.88
N GLY A 314 -15.72 4.16 11.37
CA GLY A 314 -15.95 4.40 12.79
C GLY A 314 -14.74 4.97 13.54
N GLU A 315 -13.53 4.92 12.97
CA GLU A 315 -12.34 5.50 13.60
C GLU A 315 -12.15 6.99 13.30
N GLY A 316 -11.68 7.71 14.32
CA GLY A 316 -11.20 9.07 14.26
C GLY A 316 -9.85 9.19 14.95
N ILE A 317 -9.46 10.42 15.29
CA ILE A 317 -8.18 10.69 15.94
C ILE A 317 -8.00 9.94 17.27
N LYS A 318 -9.07 9.75 18.04
CA LYS A 318 -9.04 9.06 19.33
C LYS A 318 -8.63 7.60 19.19
N GLU A 319 -9.21 6.90 18.23
CA GLU A 319 -8.94 5.49 17.95
C GLU A 319 -7.52 5.30 17.38
N VAL A 320 -7.04 6.23 16.56
CA VAL A 320 -5.66 6.24 16.06
C VAL A 320 -4.66 6.48 17.20
N LEU A 321 -4.94 7.40 18.10
CA LEU A 321 -4.11 7.64 19.30
C LEU A 321 -4.05 6.42 20.22
N HIS A 322 -5.17 5.69 20.39
CA HIS A 322 -5.17 4.44 21.13
C HIS A 322 -4.26 3.40 20.45
N THR A 323 -4.43 3.18 19.16
CA THR A 323 -3.57 2.26 18.38
C THR A 323 -2.10 2.66 18.45
N LYS A 324 -1.79 3.96 18.30
CA LYS A 324 -0.45 4.51 18.45
C LYS A 324 0.17 4.11 19.80
N ASN A 325 -0.54 4.34 20.90
CA ASN A 325 -0.05 4.06 22.25
C ASN A 325 0.23 2.57 22.48
N GLU A 326 -0.61 1.68 21.96
CA GLU A 326 -0.40 0.23 22.08
C GLU A 326 0.78 -0.25 21.22
N VAL A 327 0.89 0.22 19.99
CA VAL A 327 2.00 -0.14 19.09
C VAL A 327 3.33 0.38 19.62
N LEU A 328 3.34 1.58 20.24
CA LEU A 328 4.54 2.16 20.87
C LEU A 328 5.11 1.28 22.00
N LYS A 329 4.23 0.62 22.78
CA LYS A 329 4.65 -0.31 23.85
C LYS A 329 5.31 -1.58 23.28
N LEU A 330 4.84 -2.06 22.13
CA LEU A 330 5.35 -3.29 21.48
C LEU A 330 6.72 -3.08 20.81
N LYS A 331 7.01 -1.87 20.37
CA LYS A 331 8.29 -1.50 19.70
C LYS A 331 8.61 -2.41 18.51
N PRO A 332 7.78 -2.41 17.45
CA PRO A 332 8.10 -3.14 16.23
C PRO A 332 9.36 -2.58 15.55
N ASP A 333 10.03 -3.40 14.74
CA ASP A 333 11.22 -3.02 13.99
C ASP A 333 10.88 -2.23 12.73
N SER A 334 9.65 -2.39 12.25
CA SER A 334 9.08 -1.64 11.13
C SER A 334 7.57 -1.50 11.28
N LEU A 335 7.04 -0.47 10.63
CA LEU A 335 5.63 -0.11 10.64
C LEU A 335 5.20 0.22 9.21
N THR A 336 4.10 -0.37 8.75
CA THR A 336 3.48 0.03 7.49
C THR A 336 2.15 0.72 7.78
N VAL A 337 2.03 1.95 7.34
CA VAL A 337 0.80 2.74 7.46
C VAL A 337 0.07 2.73 6.14
N HIS A 338 -1.07 2.10 6.10
CA HIS A 338 -1.94 2.05 4.93
C HIS A 338 -3.05 3.10 5.04
N GLY A 339 -3.32 3.80 3.93
CA GLY A 339 -4.57 4.51 3.77
C GLY A 339 -5.67 3.59 3.29
N LEU A 340 -6.84 3.67 3.88
CA LEU A 340 -7.98 2.92 3.39
C LEU A 340 -8.24 3.23 1.92
N SER A 341 -8.30 2.19 1.09
CA SER A 341 -8.62 2.31 -0.33
C SER A 341 -9.93 1.56 -0.62
N LEU A 342 -10.91 2.28 -1.17
CA LEU A 342 -12.19 1.70 -1.55
C LEU A 342 -12.05 0.97 -2.89
N LYS A 343 -11.79 -0.33 -2.82
CA LYS A 343 -11.58 -1.18 -4.00
C LYS A 343 -12.84 -1.95 -4.36
N ARG A 344 -13.20 -1.98 -5.65
CA ARG A 344 -14.44 -2.61 -6.17
C ARG A 344 -14.64 -4.05 -5.72
N ALA A 345 -13.57 -4.81 -5.52
CA ALA A 345 -13.63 -6.20 -5.06
C ALA A 345 -13.79 -6.35 -3.54
N SER A 346 -13.87 -5.27 -2.75
CA SER A 346 -14.04 -5.33 -1.32
C SER A 346 -15.49 -5.25 -0.90
N ILE A 347 -15.87 -5.97 0.16
CA ILE A 347 -17.21 -5.89 0.78
C ILE A 347 -17.49 -4.45 1.25
N LEU A 348 -16.45 -3.77 1.71
CA LEU A 348 -16.55 -2.38 2.15
C LEU A 348 -17.00 -1.44 1.02
N TYR A 349 -16.49 -1.64 -0.20
CA TYR A 349 -16.91 -0.87 -1.37
C TYR A 349 -18.39 -1.12 -1.70
N GLU A 350 -18.83 -2.38 -1.66
CA GLU A 350 -20.23 -2.73 -1.88
C GLU A 350 -21.13 -2.04 -0.85
N ASN A 351 -20.76 -2.05 0.43
CA ASN A 351 -21.48 -1.38 1.50
C ASN A 351 -21.48 0.15 1.34
N PHE A 352 -20.37 0.74 0.87
CA PHE A 352 -20.26 2.16 0.56
C PHE A 352 -21.24 2.56 -0.57
N ILE A 353 -21.20 1.83 -1.70
CA ILE A 353 -22.12 2.05 -2.85
C ILE A 353 -23.58 1.89 -2.45
N LEU A 354 -23.89 0.90 -1.62
CA LEU A 354 -25.24 0.66 -1.11
C LEU A 354 -25.66 1.66 -0.01
N LYS A 355 -24.83 2.67 0.29
CA LYS A 355 -25.07 3.70 1.31
C LYS A 355 -25.44 3.15 2.70
N LYS A 356 -24.79 2.07 3.10
CA LYS A 356 -25.03 1.41 4.41
C LYS A 356 -24.31 2.12 5.59
N GLY A 357 -24.30 3.45 5.60
CA GLY A 357 -23.85 4.23 6.76
C GLY A 357 -22.33 4.36 6.93
N ILE A 358 -21.52 4.01 5.93
CA ILE A 358 -20.08 4.23 5.98
C ILE A 358 -19.80 5.70 5.67
N GLN A 359 -19.36 6.43 6.69
CA GLN A 359 -18.93 7.82 6.54
C GLN A 359 -17.41 7.88 6.43
N VAL A 360 -16.92 8.49 5.37
CA VAL A 360 -15.51 8.87 5.22
C VAL A 360 -15.26 10.13 6.05
N LYS A 361 -14.18 10.14 6.84
CA LYS A 361 -13.80 11.30 7.65
C LYS A 361 -13.43 12.49 6.77
N LYS A 362 -13.61 13.71 7.31
CA LYS A 362 -13.18 14.94 6.64
C LYS A 362 -11.67 14.94 6.43
N GLN A 363 -11.21 15.62 5.38
CA GLN A 363 -9.81 15.67 4.99
C GLN A 363 -8.90 16.19 6.12
N GLU A 364 -9.36 17.16 6.88
CA GLU A 364 -8.58 17.69 8.02
C GLU A 364 -8.34 16.64 9.10
N GLU A 365 -9.36 15.87 9.50
CA GLU A 365 -9.24 14.79 10.50
C GLU A 365 -8.33 13.68 9.98
N LEU A 366 -8.46 13.30 8.69
CA LEU A 366 -7.58 12.32 8.07
C LEU A 366 -6.12 12.78 8.08
N ALA A 367 -5.86 14.04 7.77
CA ALA A 367 -4.51 14.61 7.80
C ALA A 367 -3.90 14.55 9.21
N GLN A 368 -4.71 14.79 10.27
CA GLN A 368 -4.28 14.65 11.66
C GLN A 368 -3.98 13.18 12.02
N MET A 369 -4.84 12.25 11.60
CA MET A 369 -4.62 10.81 11.82
C MET A 369 -3.30 10.31 11.17
N TYR A 370 -3.01 10.76 9.96
CA TYR A 370 -1.72 10.46 9.30
C TYR A 370 -0.52 11.11 10.00
N GLU A 371 -0.69 12.32 10.52
CA GLU A 371 0.36 12.98 11.30
C GLU A 371 0.68 12.19 12.58
N GLU A 372 -0.33 11.67 13.29
CA GLU A 372 -0.10 10.82 14.46
C GLU A 372 0.62 9.52 14.13
N SER A 373 0.34 8.90 12.97
CA SER A 373 1.09 7.72 12.53
C SER A 373 2.57 8.05 12.20
N ARG A 374 2.83 9.25 11.65
CA ARG A 374 4.20 9.75 11.42
C ARG A 374 4.93 10.00 12.74
N ILE A 375 4.25 10.59 13.71
CA ILE A 375 4.80 10.82 15.07
C ILE A 375 5.11 9.48 15.74
N LEU A 376 4.22 8.48 15.63
CA LEU A 376 4.49 7.11 16.11
C LEU A 376 5.79 6.55 15.52
N ALA A 377 5.97 6.64 14.22
CA ALA A 377 7.20 6.16 13.58
C ALA A 377 8.45 6.89 14.13
N GLN A 378 8.36 8.21 14.33
CA GLN A 378 9.46 8.99 14.92
C GLN A 378 9.75 8.61 16.38
N GLU A 379 8.72 8.41 17.21
CA GLU A 379 8.86 7.98 18.61
C GLU A 379 9.46 6.58 18.71
N LEU A 380 9.22 5.72 17.73
CA LEU A 380 9.84 4.39 17.57
C LEU A 380 11.28 4.46 17.00
N GLY A 381 11.75 5.65 16.57
CA GLY A 381 13.05 5.79 15.90
C GLY A 381 13.09 5.20 14.49
N LEU A 382 11.94 5.05 13.85
CA LEU A 382 11.82 4.53 12.50
C LEU A 382 11.88 5.66 11.46
N HIS A 383 12.40 5.35 10.27
CA HIS A 383 12.47 6.27 9.14
C HIS A 383 11.72 5.72 7.92
N PRO A 384 11.17 6.58 7.05
CA PRO A 384 10.46 6.13 5.86
C PRO A 384 11.44 5.51 4.87
N TYR A 385 11.08 4.35 4.29
CA TYR A 385 11.96 3.63 3.38
C TYR A 385 11.31 3.22 2.05
N TYR A 386 9.99 3.16 1.97
CA TYR A 386 9.26 2.96 0.72
C TYR A 386 7.88 3.58 0.80
N MET A 387 7.32 3.90 -0.37
CA MET A 387 5.98 4.49 -0.47
C MET A 387 5.31 4.06 -1.77
N TYR A 388 4.00 3.86 -1.69
CA TYR A 388 3.16 3.74 -2.87
C TYR A 388 1.81 4.39 -2.65
N ARG A 389 1.16 4.75 -3.76
CA ARG A 389 -0.19 5.33 -3.75
C ARG A 389 -1.11 4.53 -4.64
N GLN A 390 -2.37 4.48 -4.28
CA GLN A 390 -3.41 3.78 -5.02
C GLN A 390 -4.50 4.76 -5.44
N LYS A 391 -5.29 4.37 -6.43
CA LYS A 391 -6.51 5.09 -6.79
C LYS A 391 -7.57 4.90 -5.71
N ASN A 392 -8.45 5.87 -5.54
CA ASN A 392 -9.57 5.84 -4.60
C ASN A 392 -9.14 5.65 -3.12
N MET A 393 -7.97 6.16 -2.76
CA MET A 393 -7.56 6.25 -1.36
C MET A 393 -8.32 7.38 -0.67
N VAL A 394 -8.80 7.09 0.51
CA VAL A 394 -9.45 8.10 1.36
C VAL A 394 -8.48 9.26 1.61
N GLY A 395 -8.93 10.48 1.35
CA GLY A 395 -8.11 11.70 1.50
C GLY A 395 -6.99 11.85 0.47
N ASN A 396 -6.96 11.05 -0.60
CA ASN A 396 -5.87 11.04 -1.59
C ASN A 396 -4.48 10.93 -0.96
N MET A 397 -4.36 10.17 0.15
CA MET A 397 -3.13 10.02 0.93
C MET A 397 -2.22 8.91 0.37
N GLU A 398 -1.25 8.46 1.11
CA GLU A 398 -0.25 7.46 0.72
C GLU A 398 -0.27 6.21 1.60
N ASN A 399 0.36 5.13 1.12
CA ASN A 399 0.82 4.02 1.94
C ASN A 399 2.32 4.17 2.15
N LEU A 400 2.77 4.06 3.39
CA LEU A 400 4.13 4.41 3.77
C LEU A 400 4.72 3.37 4.72
N GLY A 401 5.87 2.81 4.34
CA GLY A 401 6.65 1.92 5.19
C GLY A 401 7.75 2.67 5.93
N TYR A 402 7.83 2.42 7.22
CA TYR A 402 8.88 2.90 8.11
C TYR A 402 9.65 1.72 8.68
N SER A 403 10.96 1.86 8.86
CA SER A 403 11.80 0.84 9.49
C SER A 403 12.94 1.44 10.30
N ARG A 404 13.51 0.68 11.21
CA ARG A 404 14.85 0.97 11.69
C ARG A 404 15.88 0.66 10.59
N LYS A 405 17.04 1.26 10.64
CA LYS A 405 18.13 0.98 9.69
C LYS A 405 18.50 -0.51 9.71
N GLY A 406 18.56 -1.12 8.53
CA GLY A 406 18.87 -2.53 8.33
C GLY A 406 17.69 -3.49 8.55
N ALA A 407 16.45 -2.95 8.68
CA ALA A 407 15.21 -3.71 8.70
C ALA A 407 14.24 -3.23 7.59
N GLU A 408 14.76 -2.53 6.58
CA GLU A 408 14.00 -2.19 5.38
C GLU A 408 13.63 -3.47 4.63
N CYS A 409 12.35 -3.63 4.28
CA CYS A 409 11.93 -4.77 3.46
C CYS A 409 12.38 -4.56 2.01
N ILE A 410 13.39 -5.31 1.61
CA ILE A 410 14.02 -5.22 0.28
C ILE A 410 13.00 -5.54 -0.80
N TYR A 411 12.22 -6.60 -0.62
CA TYR A 411 11.16 -6.97 -1.55
C TYR A 411 10.16 -5.82 -1.81
N ASN A 412 9.76 -5.09 -0.76
CA ASN A 412 8.83 -3.97 -0.92
C ASN A 412 9.43 -2.84 -1.76
N ILE A 413 10.71 -2.54 -1.57
CA ILE A 413 11.42 -1.52 -2.35
C ILE A 413 11.49 -1.96 -3.82
N GLU A 414 11.93 -3.19 -4.09
CA GLU A 414 12.08 -3.74 -5.45
C GLU A 414 10.74 -3.78 -6.20
N MET A 415 9.66 -4.17 -5.51
CA MET A 415 8.31 -4.19 -6.07
C MET A 415 7.85 -2.79 -6.50
N ILE A 416 8.20 -1.76 -5.73
CA ILE A 416 7.81 -0.37 -6.02
C ILE A 416 8.72 0.24 -7.09
N GLU A 417 10.04 0.01 -7.03
CA GLU A 417 11.00 0.61 -7.94
C GLU A 417 10.97 0.02 -9.36
N ASP A 418 10.45 -1.19 -9.55
CA ASP A 418 10.26 -1.76 -10.89
C ASP A 418 11.57 -2.03 -11.66
N LYS A 419 12.68 -2.20 -10.96
CA LYS A 419 14.01 -2.38 -11.55
C LYS A 419 14.52 -3.81 -11.46
N GLN A 420 13.87 -4.67 -10.68
CA GLN A 420 14.22 -6.07 -10.51
C GLN A 420 13.14 -6.99 -11.06
N THR A 421 13.54 -8.11 -11.61
CA THR A 421 12.63 -9.19 -11.97
C THR A 421 12.11 -9.88 -10.72
N ILE A 422 10.80 -9.97 -10.60
CA ILE A 422 10.12 -10.73 -9.56
C ILE A 422 9.47 -11.94 -10.19
N ILE A 423 9.85 -13.12 -9.77
CA ILE A 423 9.19 -14.37 -10.17
C ILE A 423 8.16 -14.73 -9.11
N ALA A 424 6.91 -14.80 -9.51
CA ALA A 424 5.80 -15.06 -8.61
C ALA A 424 5.22 -16.46 -8.80
N LEU A 425 4.97 -17.15 -7.71
CA LEU A 425 4.44 -18.51 -7.61
C LEU A 425 3.13 -18.50 -6.82
N GLY A 426 2.23 -19.42 -7.14
CA GLY A 426 0.94 -19.55 -6.47
C GLY A 426 -0.16 -18.70 -7.12
N ALA A 427 -1.40 -18.95 -6.73
CA ALA A 427 -2.56 -18.22 -7.25
C ALA A 427 -2.55 -16.76 -6.80
N ASP A 428 -3.10 -15.89 -7.67
CA ASP A 428 -3.20 -14.44 -7.47
C ASP A 428 -1.84 -13.71 -7.34
N SER A 429 -0.77 -14.36 -7.74
CA SER A 429 0.56 -13.78 -7.83
C SER A 429 0.88 -13.38 -9.28
N VAL A 430 1.68 -12.34 -9.47
CA VAL A 430 2.04 -11.81 -10.78
C VAL A 430 3.55 -11.61 -10.86
N SER A 431 4.19 -12.30 -11.80
CA SER A 431 5.61 -12.05 -12.13
C SER A 431 5.77 -10.70 -12.82
N LYS A 432 6.93 -10.08 -12.60
CA LYS A 432 7.20 -8.72 -13.04
C LYS A 432 8.61 -8.63 -13.64
#